data_dc9af13eb4023cdfbe978be916c439af
#
_entry.id   dc9af13eb4023cdfbe978be916c439af
#
_cell.length_a   1.000
_cell.length_b   1.000
_cell.length_c   1.000
_cell.angle_alpha   90.00
_cell.angle_beta   90.00
_cell.angle_gamma   90.00
#
_symmetry.space_group_name_H-M   'P 1'
#
loop_
_entity.id
_entity.type
_entity.pdbx_description
1 polymer ?
#
loop_
_entity_poly.entity_id
_entity_poly.type
_entity_poly.pdbx_seq_one_letter_code
_entity_poly.pdbx_strand_id
1 'polypeptide(L)'
;VEVETLFSYLNKTMIPHLVQEEEVIFPYIRQISHAYESREPYASLLVRTLRKPVEDIMHQEHEILEKVLRKFRSLTNNYTPPDASCTSHRLSFSLLRELDDDLVQHVYLENEILFPRAIAMEKELLER
;
A
#
# COMPACT_ATOMS: atom_id res chain seq x y z
N VAL A 1 9.09 5.10 23.72
CA VAL A 1 9.05 3.63 23.81
C VAL A 1 7.92 3.05 22.97
N GLU A 2 6.69 3.53 23.16
CA GLU A 2 5.55 3.05 22.37
C GLU A 2 5.68 3.41 20.89
N VAL A 3 6.18 4.61 20.58
CA VAL A 3 6.41 5.05 19.20
C VAL A 3 7.46 4.19 18.52
N GLU A 4 8.55 3.86 19.22
CA GLU A 4 9.61 3.00 18.69
C GLU A 4 9.10 1.59 18.39
N THR A 5 8.30 1.04 19.30
CA THR A 5 7.70 -0.28 19.14
C THR A 5 6.75 -0.29 17.95
N LEU A 6 5.94 0.74 17.81
CA LEU A 6 4.99 0.87 16.71
C LEU A 6 5.72 1.07 15.37
N PHE A 7 6.80 1.84 15.36
CA PHE A 7 7.63 2.02 14.15
C PHE A 7 8.27 0.70 13.71
N SER A 8 8.77 -0.08 14.66
CA SER A 8 9.33 -1.40 14.37
C SER A 8 8.26 -2.32 13.77
N TYR A 9 7.05 -2.28 14.30
CA TYR A 9 5.92 -3.04 13.76
C TYR A 9 5.57 -2.58 12.34
N LEU A 10 5.54 -1.26 12.11
CA LEU A 10 5.29 -0.69 10.79
C LEU A 10 6.32 -1.20 9.77
N ASN A 11 7.61 -1.15 10.12
CA ASN A 11 8.67 -1.66 9.24
C ASN A 11 8.47 -3.14 8.90
N LYS A 12 8.14 -3.95 9.89
CA LYS A 12 7.94 -5.39 9.69
C LYS A 12 6.73 -5.71 8.79
N THR A 13 5.74 -4.84 8.77
CA THR A 13 4.57 -5.02 7.92
C THR A 13 4.73 -4.36 6.56
N MET A 14 5.32 -3.17 6.50
CA MET A 14 5.43 -2.38 5.27
C MET A 14 6.50 -2.89 4.30
N ILE A 15 7.66 -3.31 4.79
CA ILE A 15 8.74 -3.74 3.89
C ILE A 15 8.32 -4.97 3.09
N PRO A 16 7.77 -6.05 3.70
CA PRO A 16 7.25 -7.17 2.92
C PRO A 16 6.13 -6.77 1.97
N HIS A 17 5.25 -5.85 2.38
CA HIS A 17 4.17 -5.34 1.53
C HIS A 17 4.71 -4.67 0.28
N LEU A 18 5.70 -3.76 0.43
CA LEU A 18 6.30 -3.06 -0.69
C LEU A 18 7.06 -4.02 -1.61
N VAL A 19 7.77 -5.00 -1.04
CA VAL A 19 8.48 -6.02 -1.83
C VAL A 19 7.47 -6.84 -2.64
N GLN A 20 6.36 -7.23 -2.03
CA GLN A 20 5.30 -7.97 -2.73
C GLN A 20 4.71 -7.15 -3.87
N GLU A 21 4.48 -5.85 -3.66
CA GLU A 21 3.99 -4.98 -4.73
C GLU A 21 4.98 -4.91 -5.90
N GLU A 22 6.27 -4.73 -5.62
CA GLU A 22 7.30 -4.63 -6.65
C GLU A 22 7.54 -5.94 -7.39
N GLU A 23 7.51 -7.06 -6.70
CA GLU A 23 7.86 -8.36 -7.28
C GLU A 23 6.67 -9.14 -7.85
N VAL A 24 5.47 -8.89 -7.34
CA VAL A 24 4.28 -9.68 -7.70
C VAL A 24 3.17 -8.80 -8.27
N ILE A 25 2.73 -7.78 -7.54
CA ILE A 25 1.52 -7.02 -7.87
C ILE A 25 1.73 -6.15 -9.10
N PHE A 26 2.75 -5.31 -9.11
CA PHE A 26 3.00 -4.41 -10.24
C PHE A 26 3.38 -5.16 -11.51
N PRO A 27 4.22 -6.21 -11.47
CA PRO A 27 4.44 -7.04 -12.66
C PRO A 27 3.16 -7.68 -13.19
N TYR A 28 2.29 -8.16 -12.29
CA TYR A 28 0.99 -8.72 -12.67
C TYR A 28 0.12 -7.68 -13.37
N ILE A 29 0.02 -6.47 -12.81
CA ILE A 29 -0.76 -5.38 -13.40
C ILE A 29 -0.22 -5.01 -14.78
N ARG A 30 1.10 -4.97 -14.94
CA ARG A 30 1.74 -4.72 -16.24
C ARG A 30 1.38 -5.82 -17.25
N GLN A 31 1.37 -7.07 -16.83
CA GLN A 31 0.97 -8.19 -17.69
C GLN A 31 -0.49 -8.09 -18.12
N ILE A 32 -1.38 -7.73 -17.18
CA ILE A 32 -2.79 -7.51 -17.48
C ILE A 32 -2.95 -6.37 -18.48
N SER A 33 -2.28 -5.26 -18.26
CA SER A 33 -2.35 -4.09 -19.14
C SER A 33 -1.88 -4.44 -20.54
N HIS A 34 -0.76 -5.15 -20.65
CA HIS A 34 -0.22 -5.60 -21.92
C HIS A 34 -1.19 -6.56 -22.62
N ALA A 35 -1.72 -7.53 -21.92
CA ALA A 35 -2.66 -8.48 -22.47
C ALA A 35 -3.97 -7.82 -22.92
N TYR A 36 -4.41 -6.80 -22.17
CA TYR A 36 -5.59 -6.01 -22.49
C TYR A 36 -5.41 -5.28 -23.82
N GLU A 37 -4.27 -4.60 -24.00
CA GLU A 37 -3.97 -3.84 -25.22
C GLU A 37 -3.68 -4.74 -26.41
N SER A 38 -2.95 -5.83 -26.21
CA SER A 38 -2.49 -6.73 -27.28
C SER A 38 -3.51 -7.81 -27.63
N ARG A 39 -4.58 -7.94 -26.85
CA ARG A 39 -5.62 -8.97 -27.03
C ARG A 39 -5.07 -10.38 -27.05
N GLU A 40 -4.18 -10.70 -26.12
CA GLU A 40 -3.56 -12.02 -26.05
C GLU A 40 -4.59 -13.11 -25.72
N PRO A 41 -4.49 -14.30 -26.38
CA PRO A 41 -5.49 -15.36 -26.17
C PRO A 41 -5.49 -16.00 -24.77
N TYR A 42 -4.37 -15.91 -24.04
CA TYR A 42 -4.24 -16.51 -22.69
C TYR A 42 -4.52 -15.55 -21.56
N ALA A 43 -4.99 -14.34 -21.85
CA ALA A 43 -5.22 -13.30 -20.86
C ALA A 43 -6.20 -13.73 -19.77
N SER A 44 -7.29 -14.43 -20.14
CA SER A 44 -8.27 -14.87 -19.15
C SER A 44 -7.71 -15.90 -18.16
N LEU A 45 -6.82 -16.77 -18.65
CA LEU A 45 -6.16 -17.76 -17.80
C LEU A 45 -5.24 -17.09 -16.79
N LEU A 46 -4.47 -16.09 -17.22
CA LEU A 46 -3.60 -15.31 -16.37
C LEU A 46 -4.40 -14.67 -15.21
N VAL A 47 -5.52 -14.04 -15.53
CA VAL A 47 -6.39 -13.41 -14.54
C VAL A 47 -6.95 -14.42 -13.57
N ARG A 48 -7.50 -15.53 -14.05
CA ARG A 48 -8.09 -16.57 -13.22
C ARG A 48 -7.10 -17.17 -12.22
N THR A 49 -5.83 -17.23 -12.62
CA THR A 49 -4.78 -17.82 -11.77
C THR A 49 -4.31 -16.87 -10.68
N LEU A 50 -4.20 -15.58 -10.97
CA LEU A 50 -3.50 -14.63 -10.09
C LEU A 50 -4.40 -13.61 -9.37
N ARG A 51 -5.62 -13.42 -9.85
CA ARG A 51 -6.49 -12.32 -9.39
C ARG A 51 -6.82 -12.33 -7.90
N LYS A 52 -7.42 -13.38 -7.43
CA LYS A 52 -8.07 -13.41 -6.11
C LYS A 52 -7.11 -13.27 -4.94
N PRO A 53 -6.00 -14.00 -4.85
CA PRO A 53 -5.09 -13.85 -3.72
C PRO A 53 -4.47 -12.46 -3.61
N VAL A 54 -4.18 -11.85 -4.76
CA VAL A 54 -3.54 -10.54 -4.82
C VAL A 54 -4.46 -9.45 -4.25
N GLU A 55 -5.70 -9.41 -4.71
CA GLU A 55 -6.68 -8.40 -4.30
C GLU A 55 -6.97 -8.46 -2.80
N ASP A 56 -7.29 -9.64 -2.30
CA ASP A 56 -7.65 -9.83 -0.90
C ASP A 56 -6.51 -9.51 0.06
N ILE A 57 -5.30 -9.95 -0.25
CA ILE A 57 -4.12 -9.73 0.58
C ILE A 57 -3.80 -8.24 0.67
N MET A 58 -3.80 -7.54 -0.46
CA MET A 58 -3.49 -6.11 -0.49
C MET A 58 -4.52 -5.30 0.30
N HIS A 59 -5.79 -5.64 0.19
CA HIS A 59 -6.84 -4.96 0.92
C HIS A 59 -6.66 -5.10 2.44
N GLN A 60 -6.36 -6.30 2.93
CA GLN A 60 -6.09 -6.56 4.34
C GLN A 60 -4.87 -5.79 4.85
N GLU A 61 -3.81 -5.76 4.08
CA GLU A 61 -2.58 -5.06 4.46
C GLU A 61 -2.80 -3.55 4.53
N HIS A 62 -3.62 -2.99 3.63
CA HIS A 62 -3.97 -1.57 3.67
C HIS A 62 -4.79 -1.22 4.92
N GLU A 63 -5.69 -2.09 5.35
CA GLU A 63 -6.44 -1.89 6.59
C GLU A 63 -5.52 -1.88 7.81
N ILE A 64 -4.56 -2.78 7.86
CA ILE A 64 -3.57 -2.84 8.94
C ILE A 64 -2.75 -1.55 8.98
N LEU A 65 -2.29 -1.09 7.82
CA LEU A 65 -1.54 0.16 7.71
C LEU A 65 -2.33 1.35 8.22
N GLU A 66 -3.60 1.45 7.85
CA GLU A 66 -4.46 2.54 8.31
C GLU A 66 -4.57 2.56 9.83
N LYS A 67 -4.75 1.41 10.46
CA LYS A 67 -4.82 1.30 11.92
C LYS A 67 -3.52 1.72 12.58
N VAL A 68 -2.37 1.34 12.02
CA VAL A 68 -1.06 1.72 12.54
C VAL A 68 -0.86 3.23 12.45
N LEU A 69 -1.23 3.84 11.33
CA LEU A 69 -1.11 5.29 11.14
C LEU A 69 -2.00 6.07 12.12
N ARG A 70 -3.21 5.61 12.36
CA ARG A 70 -4.10 6.21 13.34
C ARG A 70 -3.49 6.18 14.75
N LYS A 71 -2.86 5.08 15.10
CA LYS A 71 -2.21 4.94 16.39
C LYS A 71 -1.00 5.86 16.52
N PHE A 72 -0.20 6.00 15.46
CA PHE A 72 0.89 6.98 15.43
C PHE A 72 0.38 8.40 15.69
N ARG A 73 -0.69 8.80 15.02
CA ARG A 73 -1.28 10.14 15.20
C ARG A 73 -1.76 10.34 16.62
N SER A 74 -2.37 9.33 17.22
CA SER A 74 -2.84 9.40 18.61
C SER A 74 -1.69 9.50 19.61
N LEU A 75 -0.65 8.67 19.47
CA LEU A 75 0.49 8.63 20.38
C LEU A 75 1.35 9.90 20.32
N THR A 76 1.38 10.56 19.18
CA THR A 76 2.24 11.74 18.95
C THR A 76 1.49 13.05 18.98
N ASN A 77 0.21 13.02 19.34
CA ASN A 77 -0.65 14.20 19.27
C ASN A 77 -0.58 14.82 17.87
N ASN A 78 -0.83 13.99 16.88
CA ASN A 78 -0.76 14.35 15.46
C ASN A 78 0.60 14.93 15.05
N TYR A 79 1.68 14.26 15.50
CA TYR A 79 3.06 14.61 15.20
C TYR A 79 3.45 15.98 15.73
N THR A 80 2.88 16.38 16.86
CA THR A 80 3.19 17.64 17.51
C THR A 80 4.18 17.38 18.64
N PRO A 81 5.46 17.85 18.54
CA PRO A 81 6.42 17.62 19.60
C PRO A 81 6.09 18.48 20.81
N PRO A 82 6.40 18.01 22.04
CA PRO A 82 6.28 18.85 23.24
C PRO A 82 7.12 20.11 23.14
N ASP A 83 6.71 21.17 23.81
CA ASP A 83 7.37 22.50 23.73
C ASP A 83 8.87 22.48 24.05
N ALA A 84 9.29 21.62 24.96
CA ALA A 84 10.68 21.51 25.39
C ALA A 84 11.48 20.46 24.62
N SER A 85 10.98 20.02 23.49
CA SER A 85 11.64 18.96 22.72
C SER A 85 12.93 19.42 22.05
N CYS A 86 13.92 18.52 22.00
CA CYS A 86 15.18 18.78 21.30
C CYS A 86 14.98 18.73 19.77
N THR A 87 15.99 19.18 19.04
CA THR A 87 15.97 19.22 17.57
C THR A 87 15.75 17.84 16.95
N SER A 88 16.42 16.82 17.51
CA SER A 88 16.27 15.44 17.01
C SER A 88 14.84 14.91 17.17
N HIS A 89 14.19 15.22 18.28
CA HIS A 89 12.81 14.83 18.55
C HIS A 89 11.86 15.50 17.54
N ARG A 90 12.06 16.81 17.33
CA ARG A 90 11.25 17.57 16.36
C ARG A 90 11.43 17.06 14.93
N LEU A 91 12.67 16.76 14.56
CA LEU A 91 12.97 16.20 13.24
C LEU A 91 12.33 14.83 13.06
N SER A 92 12.41 13.96 14.07
CA SER A 92 11.82 12.64 14.02
C SER A 92 10.29 12.71 13.77
N PHE A 93 9.61 13.61 14.48
CA PHE A 93 8.17 13.79 14.30
C PHE A 93 7.83 14.36 12.93
N SER A 94 8.65 15.27 12.41
CA SER A 94 8.49 15.81 11.07
C SER A 94 8.62 14.72 10.00
N LEU A 95 9.62 13.85 10.15
CA LEU A 95 9.82 12.72 9.23
C LEU A 95 8.69 11.69 9.31
N LEU A 96 8.18 11.43 10.51
CA LEU A 96 7.02 10.54 10.68
C LEU A 96 5.78 11.12 10.01
N ARG A 97 5.58 12.43 10.10
CA ARG A 97 4.46 13.08 9.40
C ARG A 97 4.59 12.95 7.89
N GLU A 98 5.78 13.18 7.34
CA GLU A 98 6.02 12.97 5.92
C GLU A 98 5.73 11.54 5.49
N LEU A 99 6.19 10.58 6.28
CA LEU A 99 5.93 9.17 6.00
C LEU A 99 4.43 8.86 6.02
N ASP A 100 3.70 9.37 7.02
CA ASP A 100 2.25 9.22 7.10
C ASP A 100 1.58 9.77 5.85
N ASP A 101 1.90 11.00 5.47
CA ASP A 101 1.31 11.65 4.29
C ASP A 101 1.62 10.86 3.01
N ASP A 102 2.84 10.39 2.85
CA ASP A 102 3.24 9.59 1.69
C ASP A 102 2.50 8.25 1.64
N LEU A 103 2.36 7.57 2.77
CA LEU A 103 1.67 6.29 2.84
C LEU A 103 0.16 6.45 2.58
N VAL A 104 -0.46 7.52 3.10
CA VAL A 104 -1.86 7.81 2.83
C VAL A 104 -2.07 8.05 1.34
N GLN A 105 -1.20 8.83 0.70
CA GLN A 105 -1.28 9.08 -0.74
C GLN A 105 -1.06 7.80 -1.53
N HIS A 106 -0.09 6.98 -1.14
CA HIS A 106 0.23 5.69 -1.76
C HIS A 106 -1.01 4.78 -1.77
N VAL A 107 -1.63 4.60 -0.60
CA VAL A 107 -2.84 3.77 -0.46
C VAL A 107 -4.00 4.35 -1.25
N TYR A 108 -4.16 5.67 -1.25
CA TYR A 108 -5.19 6.33 -2.03
C TYR A 108 -5.05 6.05 -3.53
N LEU A 109 -3.83 6.21 -4.05
CA LEU A 109 -3.57 5.98 -5.47
C LEU A 109 -3.85 4.52 -5.85
N GLU A 110 -3.50 3.57 -4.99
CA GLU A 110 -3.77 2.17 -5.23
C GLU A 110 -5.25 1.83 -5.15
N ASN A 111 -5.91 2.25 -4.06
CA ASN A 111 -7.31 1.88 -3.82
C ASN A 111 -8.30 2.60 -4.72
N GLU A 112 -8.03 3.85 -5.08
CA GLU A 112 -8.98 4.68 -5.82
C GLU A 112 -8.70 4.75 -7.32
N ILE A 113 -7.47 4.48 -7.74
CA ILE A 113 -7.06 4.63 -9.14
C ILE A 113 -6.51 3.34 -9.72
N LEU A 114 -5.41 2.82 -9.16
CA LEU A 114 -4.67 1.71 -9.77
C LEU A 114 -5.45 0.38 -9.71
N PHE A 115 -5.88 -0.02 -8.51
CA PHE A 115 -6.57 -1.29 -8.34
C PHE A 115 -7.94 -1.33 -9.01
N PRO A 116 -8.79 -0.28 -8.92
CA PRO A 116 -10.04 -0.27 -9.67
C PRO A 116 -9.85 -0.40 -11.19
N ARG A 117 -8.82 0.23 -11.75
CA ARG A 117 -8.50 0.09 -13.16
C ARG A 117 -8.03 -1.31 -13.52
N ALA A 118 -7.18 -1.89 -12.67
CA ALA A 118 -6.70 -3.26 -12.86
C ALA A 118 -7.86 -4.25 -12.79
N ILE A 119 -8.75 -4.08 -11.82
CA ILE A 119 -9.94 -4.93 -11.66
C ILE A 119 -10.86 -4.81 -12.87
N ALA A 120 -11.06 -3.59 -13.39
CA ALA A 120 -11.87 -3.38 -14.58
C ALA A 120 -11.27 -4.08 -15.80
N MET A 121 -9.95 -4.01 -15.99
CA MET A 121 -9.27 -4.73 -17.06
C MET A 121 -9.36 -6.24 -16.88
N GLU A 122 -9.19 -6.74 -15.65
CA GLU A 122 -9.35 -8.16 -15.34
C GLU A 122 -10.74 -8.66 -15.74
N LYS A 123 -11.77 -7.91 -15.35
CA LYS A 123 -13.15 -8.26 -15.66
C LYS A 123 -13.38 -8.35 -17.16
N GLU A 124 -12.90 -7.36 -17.90
CA GLU A 124 -13.04 -7.38 -19.36
C GLU A 124 -12.27 -8.52 -20.00
N LEU A 125 -11.06 -8.83 -19.51
CA LEU A 125 -10.28 -9.96 -20.01
C LEU A 125 -10.97 -11.30 -19.76
N LEU A 126 -11.66 -11.44 -18.62
CA LEU A 126 -12.41 -12.66 -18.32
C LEU A 126 -13.64 -12.84 -19.22
N GLU A 127 -14.23 -11.72 -19.68
CA GLU A 127 -15.39 -11.73 -20.57
C GLU A 127 -15.03 -11.97 -22.05
N ARG A 128 -13.77 -11.77 -22.39
CA ARG A 128 -13.27 -12.06 -23.73
C ARG A 128 -13.14 -13.56 -23.93
#